data_269f2656b3bc9723af1e529c75a87097
#
_entry.id   269f2656b3bc9723af1e529c75a87097
#
_cell.length_a   1.000
_cell.length_b   1.000
_cell.length_c   1.000
_cell.angle_alpha   90.00
_cell.angle_beta   90.00
_cell.angle_gamma   90.00
#
_symmetry.space_group_name_H-M   'P 1'
#
loop_
_entity.id
_entity.type
_entity.pdbx_description
1 polymer ?
#
loop_
_entity_poly.entity_id
_entity_poly.type
_entity_poly.pdbx_seq_one_letter_code
_entity_poly.pdbx_strand_id
1 'polypeptide(L)'
;MKTFLTIALAAAATIQVNAQSLKLNQQEYFEDRGVNILVYNNIYNGGFCDEKLAGIEIIQRGERISTGGGIRLMNTPEQWDIYAEMTNRVVNREQNYIEVELTYKDYDFISKIRVTPKDKGALMQVFIDKPVPEKLVGKAGMNLEFFPASFFGKNYLCDGLARILPKYPQHDTEVRPVSEKIPQYYGESTFDDRGRGEFLVPKALSTGKTIVLAPEDDKLCFRISSDEDVSIYDGRLLAQNGTFVVRSLLPANKTGKVLEWYVEPKGDASWIRKPNIGFSQVGYTPAQKKVSVVEIDKNDNIPATANILKVNVDGTKTVVASPNVEKWGVYNNRYTYARIDFSSVKEPGLYVIEYNGIQTNAFPIDKDVYSDKWHASMDVSLC
;
A
#
# COMPACT_ATOMS: atom_id res chain seq x y z
N MET A 1 67.86 30.15 -8.14
CA MET A 1 66.91 29.03 -8.06
C MET A 1 65.67 29.50 -7.27
N LYS A 2 64.56 29.78 -7.95
CA LYS A 2 63.30 30.17 -7.32
C LYS A 2 62.33 28.99 -7.47
N THR A 3 62.04 28.38 -6.36
CA THR A 3 61.11 27.25 -6.28
C THR A 3 59.64 27.78 -6.22
N PHE A 4 58.83 27.53 -7.26
CA PHE A 4 57.42 27.84 -7.25
C PHE A 4 56.70 26.70 -6.55
N LEU A 5 56.00 27.02 -5.45
CA LEU A 5 55.12 26.14 -4.74
C LEU A 5 53.70 26.32 -5.32
N THR A 6 53.23 25.35 -6.08
CA THR A 6 51.86 25.34 -6.62
C THR A 6 50.91 24.70 -5.59
N ILE A 7 50.06 25.51 -4.98
CA ILE A 7 48.97 25.04 -4.08
C ILE A 7 47.79 24.67 -4.97
N ALA A 8 47.50 23.38 -5.07
CA ALA A 8 46.27 22.89 -5.68
C ALA A 8 45.13 22.99 -4.66
N LEU A 9 44.22 23.92 -4.89
CA LEU A 9 42.98 24.02 -4.13
C LEU A 9 41.98 22.94 -4.65
N ALA A 10 41.81 21.88 -3.88
CA ALA A 10 40.76 20.89 -4.15
C ALA A 10 39.41 21.47 -3.67
N ALA A 11 38.58 21.90 -4.61
CA ALA A 11 37.19 22.25 -4.33
C ALA A 11 36.39 20.96 -4.01
N ALA A 12 36.16 20.69 -2.74
CA ALA A 12 35.22 19.66 -2.32
C ALA A 12 33.80 20.16 -2.66
N ALA A 13 33.25 19.68 -3.74
CA ALA A 13 31.83 19.82 -4.03
C ALA A 13 31.05 18.99 -2.99
N THR A 14 30.56 19.64 -1.96
CA THR A 14 29.58 19.06 -1.05
C THR A 14 28.30 18.83 -1.86
N ILE A 15 28.06 17.59 -2.30
CA ILE A 15 26.77 17.15 -2.79
C ILE A 15 25.85 17.23 -1.57
N GLN A 16 25.08 18.31 -1.45
CA GLN A 16 23.93 18.33 -0.57
C GLN A 16 22.94 17.31 -1.13
N VAL A 17 22.97 16.11 -0.59
CA VAL A 17 21.88 15.16 -0.74
C VAL A 17 20.69 15.82 -0.01
N ASN A 18 19.84 16.50 -0.75
CA ASN A 18 18.59 16.97 -0.20
C ASN A 18 17.86 15.74 0.34
N ALA A 19 17.77 15.65 1.67
CA ALA A 19 16.97 14.63 2.31
C ALA A 19 15.55 14.80 1.77
N GLN A 20 15.07 13.79 1.07
CA GLN A 20 13.68 13.74 0.65
C GLN A 20 12.81 13.91 1.90
N SER A 21 11.81 14.76 1.83
CA SER A 21 10.86 14.97 2.91
C SER A 21 9.45 14.84 2.38
N LEU A 22 8.66 14.00 3.04
CA LEU A 22 7.25 13.85 2.78
C LEU A 22 6.53 15.20 2.91
N LYS A 23 5.66 15.52 1.95
CA LYS A 23 4.87 16.75 1.93
C LYS A 23 3.39 16.40 1.83
N LEU A 24 2.60 17.10 2.60
CA LEU A 24 1.14 17.02 2.49
C LEU A 24 0.69 17.63 1.17
N ASN A 25 0.10 16.82 0.30
CA ASN A 25 -0.37 17.25 -1.02
C ASN A 25 -1.81 17.78 -1.00
N GLN A 26 -2.31 18.19 -2.16
CA GLN A 26 -3.67 18.73 -2.30
C GLN A 26 -4.76 17.68 -2.05
N GLN A 27 -4.44 16.40 -2.23
CA GLN A 27 -5.35 15.27 -2.03
C GLN A 27 -5.28 14.70 -0.61
N GLU A 28 -4.65 15.45 0.30
CA GLU A 28 -4.62 15.19 1.73
C GLU A 28 -3.96 13.86 2.12
N TYR A 29 -2.84 13.54 1.47
CA TYR A 29 -1.92 12.49 1.89
C TYR A 29 -0.48 12.99 1.78
N PHE A 30 0.45 12.32 2.46
CA PHE A 30 1.86 12.65 2.38
C PHE A 30 2.49 12.01 1.17
N GLU A 31 3.23 12.80 0.42
CA GLU A 31 3.87 12.40 -0.83
C GLU A 31 5.35 12.80 -0.84
N ASP A 32 6.19 11.87 -1.27
CA ASP A 32 7.54 12.13 -1.76
C ASP A 32 7.77 11.27 -3.01
N ARG A 33 8.90 11.46 -3.71
CA ARG A 33 9.19 10.71 -4.92
C ARG A 33 9.27 9.21 -4.61
N GLY A 34 8.32 8.46 -5.18
CA GLY A 34 8.19 7.02 -4.97
C GLY A 34 7.61 6.60 -3.63
N VAL A 35 7.12 7.51 -2.80
CA VAL A 35 6.48 7.18 -1.51
C VAL A 35 5.19 7.97 -1.33
N ASN A 36 4.14 7.27 -0.90
CA ASN A 36 2.91 7.90 -0.42
C ASN A 36 2.52 7.28 0.92
N ILE A 37 2.13 8.11 1.87
CA ILE A 37 1.53 7.69 3.14
C ILE A 37 0.11 8.27 3.18
N LEU A 38 -0.87 7.39 3.06
CA LEU A 38 -2.28 7.72 3.15
C LEU A 38 -2.73 7.51 4.60
N VAL A 39 -3.49 8.45 5.13
CA VAL A 39 -3.98 8.40 6.50
C VAL A 39 -5.50 8.50 6.47
N TYR A 40 -6.16 7.35 6.50
CA TYR A 40 -7.63 7.25 6.45
C TYR A 40 -8.25 8.00 5.27
N ASN A 41 -7.58 7.98 4.13
CA ASN A 41 -8.06 8.58 2.89
C ASN A 41 -9.07 7.70 2.14
N ASN A 42 -8.95 6.37 2.29
CA ASN A 42 -9.76 5.42 1.56
C ASN A 42 -10.84 4.84 2.47
N ILE A 43 -12.08 5.10 2.12
CA ILE A 43 -13.27 4.49 2.72
C ILE A 43 -13.82 3.52 1.68
N TYR A 44 -13.85 2.24 2.03
CA TYR A 44 -14.43 1.21 1.17
C TYR A 44 -15.87 0.96 1.58
N ASN A 45 -16.81 1.46 0.77
CA ASN A 45 -18.22 1.13 0.88
C ASN A 45 -18.50 -0.03 -0.09
N GLY A 46 -18.45 -1.24 0.39
CA GLY A 46 -18.70 -2.42 -0.44
C GLY A 46 -20.09 -2.99 -0.23
N GLY A 47 -20.78 -3.39 -1.32
CA GLY A 47 -22.10 -4.01 -1.25
C GLY A 47 -22.16 -5.37 -0.53
N PHE A 48 -21.00 -5.95 -0.19
CA PHE A 48 -20.88 -7.26 0.47
C PHE A 48 -20.01 -7.22 1.73
N CYS A 49 -19.51 -6.08 2.12
CA CYS A 49 -18.73 -5.92 3.34
C CYS A 49 -19.17 -4.67 4.07
N ASP A 50 -19.10 -4.73 5.38
CA ASP A 50 -19.23 -3.55 6.22
C ASP A 50 -18.23 -2.49 5.77
N GLU A 51 -18.55 -1.23 6.01
CA GLU A 51 -17.64 -0.13 5.73
C GLU A 51 -16.27 -0.42 6.34
N LYS A 52 -15.26 -0.54 5.50
CA LYS A 52 -13.88 -0.73 5.94
C LYS A 52 -13.05 0.48 5.60
N LEU A 53 -12.51 1.08 6.63
CA LEU A 53 -11.46 2.07 6.49
C LEU A 53 -10.15 1.33 6.21
N ALA A 54 -9.45 1.70 5.16
CA ALA A 54 -8.13 1.13 4.88
C ALA A 54 -7.09 1.52 5.94
N GLY A 55 -7.42 2.51 6.79
CA GLY A 55 -6.51 3.00 7.81
C GLY A 55 -5.32 3.76 7.23
N ILE A 56 -4.14 3.53 7.83
CA ILE A 56 -2.90 4.05 7.28
C ILE A 56 -2.39 3.05 6.24
N GLU A 57 -2.04 3.56 5.07
CA GLU A 57 -1.53 2.78 3.94
C GLU A 57 -0.19 3.35 3.47
N ILE A 58 0.73 2.46 3.12
CA ILE A 58 2.03 2.83 2.57
C ILE A 58 2.13 2.33 1.13
N ILE A 59 2.46 3.24 0.23
CA ILE A 59 2.71 2.93 -1.18
C ILE A 59 4.17 3.30 -1.47
N GLN A 60 4.95 2.32 -1.92
CA GLN A 60 6.32 2.53 -2.37
C GLN A 60 6.44 2.21 -3.85
N ARG A 61 6.99 3.14 -4.62
CA ARG A 61 7.22 3.00 -6.07
C ARG A 61 6.00 2.45 -6.82
N GLY A 62 4.79 2.95 -6.43
CA GLY A 62 3.53 2.60 -7.05
C GLY A 62 2.90 1.29 -6.55
N GLU A 63 3.57 0.55 -5.68
CA GLU A 63 3.05 -0.66 -5.05
C GLU A 63 2.57 -0.36 -3.63
N ARG A 64 1.34 -0.74 -3.30
CA ARG A 64 0.84 -0.70 -1.93
C ARG A 64 1.48 -1.84 -1.16
N ILE A 65 2.42 -1.52 -0.28
CA ILE A 65 3.15 -2.50 0.52
C ILE A 65 2.49 -2.78 1.86
N SER A 66 1.71 -1.83 2.39
CA SER A 66 0.97 -2.02 3.64
C SER A 66 -0.38 -1.34 3.63
N THR A 67 -1.25 -1.80 4.52
CA THR A 67 -2.61 -1.32 4.77
C THR A 67 -2.98 -1.51 6.24
N GLY A 68 -4.23 -1.25 6.60
CA GLY A 68 -4.79 -1.59 7.90
C GLY A 68 -4.14 -0.89 9.09
N GLY A 69 -3.32 0.14 8.83
CA GLY A 69 -2.67 0.90 9.89
C GLY A 69 -3.68 1.60 10.79
N GLY A 70 -3.66 1.25 12.08
CA GLY A 70 -4.63 1.79 13.03
C GLY A 70 -4.58 1.05 14.36
N ILE A 71 -5.49 1.40 15.25
CA ILE A 71 -5.64 0.68 16.51
C ILE A 71 -6.49 -0.57 16.27
N ARG A 72 -6.04 -1.69 16.78
CA ARG A 72 -6.74 -2.98 16.75
C ARG A 72 -6.87 -3.51 18.16
N LEU A 73 -7.91 -4.31 18.41
CA LEU A 73 -8.24 -4.80 19.74
C LEU A 73 -7.84 -6.26 19.96
N MET A 74 -7.33 -6.92 18.94
CA MET A 74 -6.84 -8.30 18.97
C MET A 74 -5.34 -8.35 18.70
N ASN A 75 -4.69 -9.43 19.02
CA ASN A 75 -3.23 -9.60 18.82
C ASN A 75 -2.83 -9.52 17.34
N THR A 76 -3.65 -10.11 16.48
CA THR A 76 -3.55 -10.01 15.04
C THR A 76 -4.90 -9.61 14.50
N PRO A 77 -4.98 -8.66 13.55
CA PRO A 77 -6.24 -8.29 12.94
C PRO A 77 -6.81 -9.47 12.16
N GLU A 78 -8.09 -9.69 12.34
CA GLU A 78 -8.88 -10.66 11.60
C GLU A 78 -9.90 -9.94 10.73
N GLN A 79 -10.44 -10.61 9.72
CA GLN A 79 -11.44 -10.03 8.84
C GLN A 79 -12.65 -9.48 9.61
N TRP A 80 -12.97 -10.13 10.72
CA TRP A 80 -14.12 -9.78 11.57
C TRP A 80 -13.74 -9.07 12.86
N ASP A 81 -12.48 -8.57 12.96
CA ASP A 81 -12.08 -7.74 14.08
C ASP A 81 -12.97 -6.49 14.16
N ILE A 82 -13.17 -6.01 15.38
CA ILE A 82 -13.93 -4.78 15.63
C ILE A 82 -13.15 -3.60 15.07
N TYR A 83 -13.76 -2.91 14.11
CA TYR A 83 -13.21 -1.69 13.54
C TYR A 83 -13.71 -0.47 14.30
N ALA A 84 -12.81 0.48 14.50
CA ALA A 84 -13.20 1.78 15.02
C ALA A 84 -14.08 2.53 14.03
N GLU A 85 -15.02 3.31 14.55
CA GLU A 85 -15.61 4.39 13.78
C GLU A 85 -14.62 5.56 13.72
N MET A 86 -14.28 6.04 12.53
CA MET A 86 -13.55 7.29 12.39
C MET A 86 -14.50 8.46 12.64
N THR A 87 -14.42 9.05 13.83
CA THR A 87 -15.32 10.13 14.25
C THR A 87 -14.82 11.50 13.82
N ASN A 88 -13.52 11.65 13.61
CA ASN A 88 -12.94 12.90 13.14
C ASN A 88 -11.66 12.65 12.33
N ARG A 89 -11.40 13.52 11.34
CA ARG A 89 -10.16 13.56 10.57
C ARG A 89 -9.76 15.02 10.33
N VAL A 90 -8.60 15.39 10.83
CA VAL A 90 -8.05 16.75 10.73
C VAL A 90 -6.82 16.74 9.83
N VAL A 91 -6.82 17.60 8.81
CA VAL A 91 -5.67 17.85 7.95
C VAL A 91 -5.12 19.24 8.25
N ASN A 92 -4.04 19.30 9.01
CA ASN A 92 -3.41 20.55 9.37
C ASN A 92 -2.24 20.86 8.43
N ARG A 93 -2.45 21.79 7.50
CA ARG A 93 -1.45 22.17 6.49
C ARG A 93 -0.35 23.08 7.05
N GLU A 94 -0.65 23.87 8.08
CA GLU A 94 0.32 24.76 8.68
C GLU A 94 1.36 23.99 9.51
N GLN A 95 0.90 23.02 10.28
CA GLN A 95 1.75 22.16 11.11
C GLN A 95 2.15 20.85 10.42
N ASN A 96 1.70 20.65 9.18
CA ASN A 96 2.04 19.51 8.32
C ASN A 96 1.77 18.15 8.96
N TYR A 97 0.55 17.95 9.50
CA TYR A 97 0.12 16.65 10.04
C TYR A 97 -1.31 16.29 9.60
N ILE A 98 -1.60 14.99 9.65
CA ILE A 98 -2.96 14.44 9.59
C ILE A 98 -3.22 13.71 10.90
N GLU A 99 -4.36 14.00 11.53
CA GLU A 99 -4.81 13.33 12.76
C GLU A 99 -6.19 12.74 12.55
N VAL A 100 -6.39 11.51 13.03
CA VAL A 100 -7.69 10.84 13.01
C VAL A 100 -8.09 10.44 14.42
N GLU A 101 -9.36 10.57 14.71
CA GLU A 101 -9.98 10.09 15.95
C GLU A 101 -10.77 8.83 15.66
N LEU A 102 -10.49 7.79 16.44
CA LEU A 102 -11.04 6.45 16.30
C LEU A 102 -11.81 6.09 17.57
N THR A 103 -13.09 5.80 17.43
CA THR A 103 -14.00 5.49 18.52
C THR A 103 -14.46 4.04 18.47
N TYR A 104 -14.31 3.33 19.58
CA TYR A 104 -14.86 2.00 19.83
C TYR A 104 -15.99 2.12 20.84
N LYS A 105 -17.22 2.25 20.36
CA LYS A 105 -18.41 2.55 21.17
C LYS A 105 -18.66 1.51 22.27
N ASP A 106 -18.49 0.23 21.95
CA ASP A 106 -18.76 -0.88 22.88
C ASP A 106 -17.79 -0.91 24.07
N TYR A 107 -16.67 -0.19 23.98
CA TYR A 107 -15.63 -0.13 25.01
C TYR A 107 -15.46 1.24 25.65
N ASP A 108 -16.25 2.24 25.25
CA ASP A 108 -16.01 3.66 25.63
C ASP A 108 -14.53 4.05 25.42
N PHE A 109 -13.93 3.55 24.34
CA PHE A 109 -12.52 3.75 24.05
C PHE A 109 -12.33 4.65 22.82
N ILE A 110 -11.63 5.75 23.03
CA ILE A 110 -11.30 6.73 21.99
C ILE A 110 -9.77 6.84 21.92
N SER A 111 -9.24 6.80 20.72
CA SER A 111 -7.83 7.01 20.43
C SER A 111 -7.65 7.96 19.27
N LYS A 112 -6.55 8.70 19.25
CA LYS A 112 -6.16 9.55 18.13
C LYS A 112 -4.84 9.07 17.57
N ILE A 113 -4.74 9.01 16.25
CA ILE A 113 -3.48 8.73 15.56
C ILE A 113 -3.10 9.97 14.76
N ARG A 114 -1.92 10.52 15.07
CA ARG A 114 -1.34 11.62 14.34
C ARG A 114 -0.14 11.15 13.53
N VAL A 115 -0.13 11.48 12.24
CA VAL A 115 1.00 11.24 11.35
C VAL A 115 1.60 12.57 10.96
N THR A 116 2.91 12.72 11.20
CA THR A 116 3.67 13.94 10.93
C THR A 116 4.97 13.59 10.21
N PRO A 117 5.27 14.15 9.04
CA PRO A 117 6.55 13.97 8.39
C PRO A 117 7.72 14.37 9.29
N LYS A 118 8.77 13.56 9.27
CA LYS A 118 10.02 13.82 9.98
C LYS A 118 11.18 13.23 9.20
N ASP A 119 12.19 14.02 8.92
CA ASP A 119 13.38 13.60 8.18
C ASP A 119 13.03 12.90 6.85
N LYS A 120 13.43 11.64 6.68
CA LYS A 120 13.13 10.80 5.50
C LYS A 120 11.84 9.99 5.64
N GLY A 121 11.15 10.11 6.76
CA GLY A 121 9.99 9.30 7.09
C GLY A 121 8.88 10.10 7.75
N ALA A 122 8.16 9.45 8.67
CA ALA A 122 7.09 10.06 9.43
C ALA A 122 7.03 9.52 10.87
N LEU A 123 6.58 10.36 11.77
CA LEU A 123 6.12 9.95 13.11
C LEU A 123 4.67 9.51 13.00
N MET A 124 4.36 8.35 13.55
CA MET A 124 3.01 7.88 13.80
C MET A 124 2.81 7.81 15.30
N GLN A 125 1.98 8.70 15.84
CA GLN A 125 1.81 8.92 17.26
C GLN A 125 0.39 8.57 17.69
N VAL A 126 0.26 7.82 18.78
CA VAL A 126 -1.04 7.48 19.36
C VAL A 126 -1.26 8.30 20.62
N PHE A 127 -2.44 8.94 20.72
CA PHE A 127 -2.87 9.69 21.87
C PHE A 127 -4.18 9.11 22.42
N ILE A 128 -4.29 9.03 23.73
CA ILE A 128 -5.52 8.66 24.44
C ILE A 128 -5.74 9.59 25.62
N ASP A 129 -6.97 9.99 25.86
CA ASP A 129 -7.32 10.92 26.93
C ASP A 129 -7.62 10.17 28.25
N LYS A 130 -8.02 8.91 28.18
CA LYS A 130 -8.25 7.99 29.29
C LYS A 130 -7.33 6.78 29.16
N PRO A 131 -6.93 6.12 30.24
CA PRO A 131 -6.19 4.86 30.20
C PRO A 131 -6.93 3.81 29.35
N VAL A 132 -6.19 2.87 28.77
CA VAL A 132 -6.77 1.73 28.05
C VAL A 132 -7.74 0.99 28.99
N PRO A 133 -9.00 0.75 28.57
CA PRO A 133 -9.96 -0.03 29.34
C PRO A 133 -9.39 -1.40 29.77
N GLU A 134 -9.70 -1.87 30.99
CA GLU A 134 -9.16 -3.09 31.55
C GLU A 134 -9.33 -4.30 30.61
N LYS A 135 -10.49 -4.43 29.98
CA LYS A 135 -10.78 -5.50 28.98
C LYS A 135 -9.88 -5.48 27.74
N LEU A 136 -9.28 -4.34 27.43
CA LEU A 136 -8.42 -4.12 26.28
C LEU A 136 -6.92 -4.08 26.61
N VAL A 137 -6.56 -4.15 27.89
CA VAL A 137 -5.16 -4.22 28.34
C VAL A 137 -4.51 -5.49 27.78
N GLY A 138 -3.33 -5.33 27.14
CA GLY A 138 -2.63 -6.42 26.46
C GLY A 138 -3.26 -6.86 25.12
N LYS A 139 -4.31 -6.17 24.67
CA LYS A 139 -5.00 -6.42 23.40
C LYS A 139 -4.97 -5.20 22.49
N ALA A 140 -5.33 -4.03 22.98
CA ALA A 140 -5.30 -2.81 22.19
C ALA A 140 -3.88 -2.47 21.76
N GLY A 141 -3.68 -2.24 20.47
CA GLY A 141 -2.36 -1.90 19.93
C GLY A 141 -2.45 -1.24 18.56
N MET A 142 -1.41 -0.51 18.20
CA MET A 142 -1.25 0.03 16.86
C MET A 142 -0.68 -1.05 15.96
N ASN A 143 -1.33 -1.27 14.82
CA ASN A 143 -0.95 -2.24 13.81
C ASN A 143 -0.61 -1.54 12.49
N LEU A 144 0.23 -2.23 11.70
CA LEU A 144 0.43 -1.98 10.28
C LEU A 144 0.58 -3.34 9.59
N GLU A 145 -0.19 -3.57 8.54
CA GLU A 145 -0.33 -4.86 7.88
C GLU A 145 0.40 -4.85 6.54
N PHE A 146 1.24 -5.85 6.30
CA PHE A 146 2.08 -5.97 5.10
C PHE A 146 1.64 -7.15 4.24
N PHE A 147 1.53 -6.92 2.93
CA PHE A 147 1.04 -7.94 2.00
C PHE A 147 2.06 -9.06 1.79
N PRO A 148 1.71 -10.32 2.10
CA PRO A 148 2.64 -11.43 1.97
C PRO A 148 3.18 -11.61 0.56
N ALA A 149 2.37 -11.34 -0.46
CA ALA A 149 2.81 -11.45 -1.86
C ALA A 149 4.08 -10.64 -2.18
N SER A 150 4.27 -9.49 -1.49
CA SER A 150 5.47 -8.68 -1.64
C SER A 150 6.60 -9.10 -0.71
N PHE A 151 6.28 -9.71 0.44
CA PHE A 151 7.26 -9.88 1.53
C PHE A 151 7.63 -11.32 1.86
N PHE A 152 6.84 -12.34 1.54
CA PHE A 152 7.22 -13.71 1.89
C PHE A 152 8.52 -14.14 1.19
N GLY A 153 9.40 -14.82 1.93
CA GLY A 153 10.72 -15.20 1.47
C GLY A 153 11.75 -14.07 1.49
N LYS A 154 11.36 -12.82 1.84
CA LYS A 154 12.28 -11.71 2.10
C LYS A 154 12.83 -11.79 3.51
N ASN A 155 13.98 -11.13 3.72
CA ASN A 155 14.53 -11.00 5.05
C ASN A 155 13.86 -9.87 5.82
N TYR A 156 13.98 -9.92 7.15
CA TYR A 156 13.77 -8.77 8.01
C TYR A 156 14.83 -8.72 9.10
N LEU A 157 15.07 -7.53 9.64
CA LEU A 157 15.95 -7.32 10.77
C LEU A 157 15.09 -6.93 11.98
N CYS A 158 15.37 -7.54 13.12
CA CYS A 158 14.84 -7.14 14.41
C CYS A 158 16.03 -6.79 15.32
N ASP A 159 16.18 -5.51 15.66
CA ASP A 159 17.32 -4.97 16.39
C ASP A 159 18.69 -5.41 15.78
N GLY A 160 18.75 -5.46 14.45
CA GLY A 160 19.92 -5.86 13.68
C GLY A 160 20.07 -7.37 13.47
N LEU A 161 19.25 -8.21 14.11
CA LEU A 161 19.30 -9.67 13.93
C LEU A 161 18.45 -10.08 12.71
N ALA A 162 19.08 -10.74 11.75
CA ALA A 162 18.45 -11.20 10.52
C ALA A 162 17.53 -12.41 10.75
N ARG A 163 16.36 -12.36 10.07
CA ARG A 163 15.34 -13.40 10.03
C ARG A 163 14.72 -13.43 8.63
N ILE A 164 13.87 -14.42 8.36
CA ILE A 164 13.17 -14.59 7.09
C ILE A 164 11.66 -14.54 7.37
N LEU A 165 10.93 -13.78 6.54
CA LEU A 165 9.47 -13.84 6.49
C LEU A 165 9.06 -15.15 5.80
N PRO A 166 8.37 -16.06 6.47
CA PRO A 166 8.15 -17.40 5.94
C PRO A 166 7.22 -17.37 4.71
N LYS A 167 7.54 -18.17 3.70
CA LYS A 167 6.68 -18.35 2.53
C LYS A 167 5.34 -18.97 2.90
N TYR A 168 5.39 -19.98 3.76
CA TYR A 168 4.23 -20.67 4.30
C TYR A 168 4.08 -20.36 5.78
N PRO A 169 2.86 -20.24 6.32
CA PRO A 169 2.65 -20.04 7.74
C PRO A 169 3.35 -21.16 8.53
N GLN A 170 4.34 -20.81 9.32
CA GLN A 170 5.19 -21.80 10.04
C GLN A 170 5.72 -21.14 11.31
N HIS A 171 4.92 -21.10 12.37
CA HIS A 171 5.46 -20.72 13.65
C HIS A 171 4.55 -21.08 14.79
N ASP A 172 5.07 -20.91 15.98
CA ASP A 172 4.43 -21.26 17.20
C ASP A 172 3.13 -20.49 17.41
N THR A 173 2.19 -21.19 17.99
CA THR A 173 0.95 -20.62 18.50
C THR A 173 0.93 -20.74 20.01
N GLU A 174 0.10 -19.97 20.67
CA GLU A 174 -0.26 -20.16 22.06
C GLU A 174 -1.79 -20.25 22.18
N VAL A 175 -2.22 -21.06 23.15
CA VAL A 175 -3.64 -21.15 23.52
C VAL A 175 -3.92 -20.02 24.50
N ARG A 176 -4.88 -19.18 24.19
CA ARG A 176 -5.37 -18.14 25.09
C ARG A 176 -6.78 -18.47 25.57
N PRO A 177 -7.02 -18.55 26.88
CA PRO A 177 -8.36 -18.63 27.39
C PRO A 177 -9.10 -17.31 27.14
N VAL A 178 -10.34 -17.41 26.71
CA VAL A 178 -11.21 -16.26 26.50
C VAL A 178 -12.39 -16.39 27.45
N SER A 179 -12.57 -15.40 28.30
CA SER A 179 -13.64 -15.38 29.31
C SER A 179 -14.97 -14.82 28.77
N GLU A 180 -14.93 -14.14 27.64
CA GLU A 180 -16.09 -13.52 27.00
C GLU A 180 -16.08 -13.80 25.50
N LYS A 181 -17.21 -14.21 24.95
CA LYS A 181 -17.41 -14.36 23.52
C LYS A 181 -17.27 -12.99 22.84
N ILE A 182 -16.37 -12.91 21.86
CA ILE A 182 -16.28 -11.72 21.02
C ILE A 182 -17.39 -11.83 19.97
N PRO A 183 -18.32 -10.87 19.90
CA PRO A 183 -19.62 -11.07 19.24
C PRO A 183 -19.59 -11.40 17.75
N GLN A 184 -18.45 -11.22 17.09
CA GLN A 184 -18.42 -11.19 15.62
C GLN A 184 -17.81 -12.41 14.95
N TYR A 185 -17.01 -13.21 15.64
CA TYR A 185 -16.19 -14.19 14.94
C TYR A 185 -16.29 -15.62 15.40
N TYR A 186 -16.34 -15.84 16.70
CA TYR A 186 -16.25 -17.20 17.20
C TYR A 186 -17.63 -17.84 17.20
N GLY A 187 -17.80 -18.84 16.34
CA GLY A 187 -18.99 -19.66 16.34
C GLY A 187 -19.21 -20.31 17.71
N GLU A 188 -20.44 -20.78 17.97
CA GLU A 188 -20.82 -21.39 19.23
C GLU A 188 -19.98 -22.60 19.60
N SER A 189 -19.42 -23.29 18.61
CA SER A 189 -18.53 -24.44 18.80
C SER A 189 -17.19 -24.13 19.49
N THR A 190 -16.83 -22.86 19.58
CA THR A 190 -15.54 -22.42 20.17
C THR A 190 -15.70 -22.02 21.64
N PHE A 191 -16.93 -21.78 22.10
CA PHE A 191 -17.21 -21.30 23.43
C PHE A 191 -18.29 -22.19 24.12
N ASP A 192 -18.16 -22.34 25.44
CA ASP A 192 -19.19 -22.96 26.25
C ASP A 192 -20.40 -22.01 26.45
N ASP A 193 -21.49 -22.51 27.07
CA ASP A 193 -22.70 -21.75 27.33
C ASP A 193 -22.49 -20.48 28.18
N ARG A 194 -21.34 -20.37 28.85
CA ARG A 194 -20.94 -19.23 29.65
C ARG A 194 -20.03 -18.27 28.90
N GLY A 195 -19.82 -18.49 27.59
CA GLY A 195 -18.92 -17.69 26.78
C GLY A 195 -17.43 -17.89 27.06
N ARG A 196 -17.07 -18.99 27.75
CA ARG A 196 -15.66 -19.35 27.98
C ARG A 196 -15.17 -20.25 26.86
N GLY A 197 -13.99 -19.98 26.37
CA GLY A 197 -13.37 -20.76 25.31
C GLY A 197 -11.87 -20.58 25.27
N GLU A 198 -11.29 -21.21 24.29
CA GLU A 198 -9.86 -21.12 23.99
C GLU A 198 -9.70 -20.84 22.50
N PHE A 199 -8.73 -20.03 22.14
CA PHE A 199 -8.34 -19.90 20.76
C PHE A 199 -6.83 -19.81 20.60
N LEU A 200 -6.38 -20.24 19.44
CA LEU A 200 -4.98 -20.17 19.06
C LEU A 200 -4.65 -18.76 18.56
N VAL A 201 -3.60 -18.18 19.12
CA VAL A 201 -3.03 -16.93 18.61
C VAL A 201 -1.59 -17.16 18.18
N PRO A 202 -1.14 -16.51 17.09
CA PRO A 202 0.26 -16.62 16.69
C PRO A 202 1.15 -15.94 17.73
N LYS A 203 2.27 -16.57 18.08
CA LYS A 203 3.35 -15.89 18.76
C LYS A 203 4.05 -14.93 17.80
N ALA A 204 4.67 -13.89 18.35
CA ALA A 204 5.49 -12.99 17.53
C ALA A 204 6.66 -13.76 16.89
N LEU A 205 6.92 -13.51 15.63
CA LEU A 205 8.14 -13.97 14.95
C LEU A 205 9.39 -13.37 15.59
N SER A 206 9.30 -12.10 15.99
CA SER A 206 10.32 -11.37 16.74
C SER A 206 9.70 -10.16 17.44
N THR A 207 10.34 -9.72 18.51
CA THR A 207 10.02 -8.48 19.24
C THR A 207 11.30 -7.73 19.52
N GLY A 208 11.32 -6.43 19.28
CA GLY A 208 12.46 -5.53 19.51
C GLY A 208 12.01 -4.07 19.45
N LYS A 209 12.97 -3.16 19.31
CA LYS A 209 12.72 -1.72 19.18
C LYS A 209 12.73 -1.25 17.74
N THR A 210 13.33 -2.04 16.86
CA THR A 210 13.46 -1.72 15.44
C THR A 210 13.18 -2.93 14.59
N ILE A 211 12.26 -2.79 13.65
CA ILE A 211 11.98 -3.78 12.61
C ILE A 211 12.30 -3.15 11.26
N VAL A 212 13.11 -3.83 10.43
CA VAL A 212 13.37 -3.45 9.04
C VAL A 212 12.90 -4.59 8.15
N LEU A 213 11.91 -4.35 7.34
CA LEU A 213 11.37 -5.32 6.38
C LEU A 213 12.11 -5.22 5.05
N ALA A 214 12.42 -6.35 4.43
CA ALA A 214 13.09 -6.47 3.14
C ALA A 214 14.31 -5.54 2.99
N PRO A 215 15.30 -5.56 3.91
CA PRO A 215 16.44 -4.65 3.85
C PRO A 215 17.27 -4.81 2.58
N GLU A 216 17.22 -5.99 1.95
CA GLU A 216 17.89 -6.32 0.69
C GLU A 216 17.17 -5.81 -0.57
N ASP A 217 15.93 -5.32 -0.44
CA ASP A 217 15.12 -4.91 -1.57
C ASP A 217 14.85 -3.41 -1.55
N ASP A 218 15.48 -2.69 -2.47
CA ASP A 218 15.35 -1.23 -2.55
C ASP A 218 13.93 -0.72 -2.78
N LYS A 219 13.03 -1.57 -3.31
CA LYS A 219 11.64 -1.20 -3.57
C LYS A 219 10.74 -1.41 -2.35
N LEU A 220 11.08 -2.39 -1.51
CA LEU A 220 10.22 -2.85 -0.41
C LEU A 220 10.79 -2.51 0.97
N CYS A 221 12.07 -2.11 1.05
CA CYS A 221 12.70 -1.79 2.32
C CYS A 221 11.89 -0.76 3.10
N PHE A 222 11.47 -1.15 4.30
CA PHE A 222 10.65 -0.33 5.18
C PHE A 222 11.08 -0.52 6.64
N ARG A 223 11.36 0.57 7.33
CA ARG A 223 11.83 0.55 8.72
C ARG A 223 10.77 1.12 9.66
N ILE A 224 10.61 0.48 10.81
CA ILE A 224 9.82 0.96 11.95
C ILE A 224 10.72 0.93 13.17
N SER A 225 10.74 2.01 13.95
CA SER A 225 11.43 2.08 15.24
C SER A 225 10.56 2.79 16.27
N SER A 226 10.72 2.39 17.54
CA SER A 226 9.95 2.89 18.68
C SER A 226 10.74 2.73 19.98
N ASP A 227 10.41 3.53 20.98
CA ASP A 227 10.89 3.31 22.35
C ASP A 227 10.11 2.19 23.05
N GLU A 228 8.89 1.89 22.59
CA GLU A 228 8.09 0.75 23.06
C GLU A 228 8.39 -0.50 22.19
N ASP A 229 8.01 -1.68 22.66
CA ASP A 229 8.23 -2.91 21.91
C ASP A 229 7.44 -2.93 20.60
N VAL A 230 8.11 -3.32 19.53
CA VAL A 230 7.56 -3.56 18.21
C VAL A 230 7.69 -5.05 17.90
N SER A 231 6.57 -5.70 17.68
CA SER A 231 6.51 -7.13 17.36
C SER A 231 6.07 -7.35 15.94
N ILE A 232 6.60 -8.38 15.29
CA ILE A 232 6.14 -8.83 13.97
C ILE A 232 5.50 -10.20 14.08
N TYR A 233 4.34 -10.38 13.46
CA TYR A 233 3.54 -11.59 13.44
C TYR A 233 3.29 -12.08 12.04
N ASP A 234 3.11 -13.38 11.87
CA ASP A 234 2.51 -13.95 10.67
C ASP A 234 0.99 -14.14 10.93
N GLY A 235 0.20 -13.18 10.51
CA GLY A 235 -1.26 -13.23 10.69
C GLY A 235 -1.95 -14.30 9.86
N ARG A 236 -1.28 -14.89 8.87
CA ARG A 236 -1.84 -15.94 8.00
C ARG A 236 -2.14 -17.26 8.73
N LEU A 237 -1.67 -17.42 9.96
CA LEU A 237 -2.07 -18.54 10.82
C LEU A 237 -3.52 -18.46 11.27
N LEU A 238 -4.06 -17.26 11.37
CA LEU A 238 -5.47 -17.07 11.68
C LEU A 238 -6.29 -17.12 10.40
N ALA A 239 -7.39 -17.83 10.45
CA ALA A 239 -8.36 -17.79 9.38
C ALA A 239 -8.76 -16.32 9.12
N GLN A 240 -8.79 -15.94 7.85
CA GLN A 240 -9.23 -14.62 7.39
C GLN A 240 -8.26 -13.45 7.63
N ASN A 241 -7.12 -13.65 8.29
CA ASN A 241 -6.01 -12.71 8.22
C ASN A 241 -5.04 -13.19 7.14
N GLY A 242 -4.72 -12.32 6.21
CA GLY A 242 -3.86 -12.65 5.07
C GLY A 242 -2.51 -11.94 5.09
N THR A 243 -2.11 -11.28 6.19
CA THR A 243 -0.99 -10.32 6.21
C THR A 243 0.09 -10.68 7.22
N PHE A 244 1.30 -10.15 7.02
CA PHE A 244 2.25 -9.97 8.11
C PHE A 244 1.87 -8.71 8.88
N VAL A 245 1.89 -8.77 10.21
CA VAL A 245 1.45 -7.67 11.06
C VAL A 245 2.59 -7.17 11.92
N VAL A 246 2.93 -5.89 11.80
CA VAL A 246 3.80 -5.21 12.74
C VAL A 246 2.93 -4.49 13.75
N ARG A 247 3.25 -4.65 15.05
CA ARG A 247 2.39 -4.21 16.13
C ARG A 247 3.15 -3.75 17.37
N SER A 248 2.61 -2.71 18.02
CA SER A 248 2.95 -2.33 19.40
C SER A 248 1.69 -2.26 20.26
N LEU A 249 1.71 -2.84 21.42
CA LEU A 249 0.62 -2.73 22.40
C LEU A 249 0.59 -1.33 23.02
N LEU A 250 -0.61 -0.82 23.30
CA LEU A 250 -0.75 0.40 24.04
C LEU A 250 -0.48 0.16 25.54
N PRO A 251 0.31 1.03 26.20
CA PRO A 251 0.54 0.93 27.64
C PRO A 251 -0.75 1.12 28.44
N ALA A 252 -0.99 0.24 29.41
CA ALA A 252 -2.25 0.17 30.16
C ALA A 252 -2.61 1.43 30.96
N ASN A 253 -1.61 2.04 31.61
CA ASN A 253 -1.82 3.10 32.62
C ASN A 253 -1.27 4.47 32.21
N LYS A 254 -1.10 4.70 30.89
CA LYS A 254 -0.63 5.99 30.35
C LYS A 254 -1.78 6.73 29.69
N THR A 255 -1.69 8.05 29.65
CA THR A 255 -2.56 8.95 28.88
C THR A 255 -1.70 9.99 28.15
N GLY A 256 -2.31 10.78 27.28
CA GLY A 256 -1.60 11.68 26.39
C GLY A 256 -0.96 10.92 25.22
N LYS A 257 0.26 11.26 24.83
CA LYS A 257 1.03 10.49 23.84
C LYS A 257 1.51 9.19 24.48
N VAL A 258 0.93 8.07 24.07
CA VAL A 258 1.20 6.76 24.67
C VAL A 258 2.09 5.86 23.81
N LEU A 259 2.13 6.11 22.50
CA LEU A 259 2.97 5.36 21.56
C LEU A 259 3.49 6.29 20.48
N GLU A 260 4.70 6.05 20.03
CA GLU A 260 5.31 6.72 18.89
C GLU A 260 6.11 5.71 18.07
N TRP A 261 5.79 5.62 16.77
CA TRP A 261 6.61 4.95 15.77
C TRP A 261 7.27 6.00 14.88
N TYR A 262 8.56 5.85 14.63
CA TYR A 262 9.20 6.46 13.48
C TYR A 262 9.22 5.45 12.35
N VAL A 263 8.55 5.77 11.25
CA VAL A 263 8.49 4.93 10.05
C VAL A 263 9.31 5.57 8.95
N GLU A 264 10.13 4.76 8.29
CA GLU A 264 11.02 5.23 7.24
C GLU A 264 10.85 4.35 5.99
N PRO A 265 9.98 4.75 5.05
CA PRO A 265 9.91 4.15 3.73
C PRO A 265 11.12 4.54 2.89
N LYS A 266 11.54 3.68 1.97
CA LYS A 266 12.69 3.97 1.11
C LYS A 266 12.27 4.73 -0.14
N GLY A 267 12.32 6.06 -0.08
CA GLY A 267 12.12 6.94 -1.24
C GLY A 267 13.25 6.83 -2.27
N ASP A 268 12.97 7.30 -3.49
CA ASP A 268 13.91 7.33 -4.60
C ASP A 268 13.68 8.60 -5.43
N ALA A 269 14.58 9.58 -5.31
CA ALA A 269 14.49 10.86 -5.99
C ALA A 269 14.45 10.75 -7.53
N SER A 270 14.92 9.64 -8.07
CA SER A 270 14.92 9.38 -9.52
C SER A 270 13.72 8.59 -10.00
N TRP A 271 12.91 8.04 -9.08
CA TRP A 271 11.79 7.19 -9.46
C TRP A 271 10.74 7.92 -10.29
N ILE A 272 10.35 7.30 -11.38
CA ILE A 272 9.24 7.71 -12.25
C ILE A 272 8.33 6.48 -12.42
N ARG A 273 7.04 6.68 -12.20
CA ARG A 273 6.05 5.64 -12.41
C ARG A 273 5.96 5.32 -13.89
N LYS A 274 6.05 4.04 -14.21
CA LYS A 274 5.86 3.60 -15.61
C LYS A 274 4.47 3.99 -16.11
N PRO A 275 4.35 4.41 -17.38
CA PRO A 275 3.06 4.70 -17.98
C PRO A 275 2.10 3.52 -17.87
N ASN A 276 0.83 3.82 -17.64
CA ASN A 276 -0.23 2.83 -17.73
C ASN A 276 -1.07 3.10 -18.99
N ILE A 277 -1.18 2.10 -19.85
CA ILE A 277 -1.85 2.21 -21.15
C ILE A 277 -3.22 1.54 -21.04
N GLY A 278 -4.27 2.35 -20.98
CA GLY A 278 -5.66 1.90 -20.98
C GLY A 278 -6.15 1.62 -22.40
N PHE A 279 -6.64 0.41 -22.65
CA PHE A 279 -7.16 -0.03 -23.94
C PHE A 279 -8.25 -1.09 -23.74
N SER A 280 -9.02 -1.41 -24.79
CA SER A 280 -9.98 -2.52 -24.72
C SER A 280 -9.29 -3.87 -24.82
N GLN A 281 -9.28 -4.63 -23.75
CA GLN A 281 -8.74 -6.00 -23.74
C GLN A 281 -9.61 -6.98 -24.58
N VAL A 282 -10.91 -6.68 -24.72
CA VAL A 282 -11.81 -7.43 -25.59
C VAL A 282 -11.42 -7.23 -27.06
N GLY A 283 -10.88 -6.05 -27.40
CA GLY A 283 -10.49 -5.68 -28.74
C GLY A 283 -11.39 -4.61 -29.36
N TYR A 284 -11.34 -4.51 -30.68
CA TYR A 284 -12.01 -3.46 -31.46
C TYR A 284 -12.54 -4.01 -32.78
N THR A 285 -13.67 -3.45 -33.27
CA THR A 285 -14.07 -3.71 -34.65
C THR A 285 -13.22 -2.85 -35.61
N PRO A 286 -13.01 -3.29 -36.86
CA PRO A 286 -12.21 -2.54 -37.85
C PRO A 286 -12.68 -1.09 -38.08
N ALA A 287 -13.99 -0.86 -38.08
CA ALA A 287 -14.58 0.42 -38.39
C ALA A 287 -14.75 1.37 -37.19
N GLN A 288 -14.69 0.87 -35.96
CA GLN A 288 -14.89 1.69 -34.77
C GLN A 288 -13.73 2.67 -34.52
N LYS A 289 -14.02 3.74 -33.82
CA LYS A 289 -13.00 4.64 -33.28
C LYS A 289 -12.18 3.90 -32.22
N LYS A 290 -10.85 3.90 -32.39
CA LYS A 290 -9.91 3.21 -31.52
C LYS A 290 -9.00 4.23 -30.84
N VAL A 291 -9.24 4.50 -29.56
CA VAL A 291 -8.45 5.43 -28.76
C VAL A 291 -7.99 4.73 -27.50
N SER A 292 -6.69 4.76 -27.28
CA SER A 292 -6.07 4.39 -26.01
C SER A 292 -5.80 5.63 -25.18
N VAL A 293 -5.90 5.49 -23.87
CA VAL A 293 -5.56 6.55 -22.91
C VAL A 293 -4.31 6.13 -22.15
N VAL A 294 -3.32 7.02 -22.10
CA VAL A 294 -2.09 6.77 -21.34
C VAL A 294 -2.10 7.66 -20.11
N GLU A 295 -1.90 7.02 -18.95
CA GLU A 295 -1.67 7.67 -17.68
C GLU A 295 -0.17 7.75 -17.42
N ILE A 296 0.35 8.97 -17.25
CA ILE A 296 1.78 9.29 -17.25
C ILE A 296 2.13 9.98 -15.93
N ASP A 297 3.26 9.61 -15.34
CA ASP A 297 3.79 10.32 -14.17
C ASP A 297 3.96 11.81 -14.46
N LYS A 298 3.60 12.66 -13.50
CA LYS A 298 3.74 14.12 -13.63
C LYS A 298 5.18 14.59 -13.88
N ASN A 299 6.16 13.74 -13.55
CA ASN A 299 7.59 14.02 -13.71
C ASN A 299 8.19 13.33 -14.95
N ASP A 300 7.38 12.59 -15.72
CA ASP A 300 7.85 11.91 -16.92
C ASP A 300 7.71 12.79 -18.16
N ASN A 301 8.57 12.54 -19.14
CA ASN A 301 8.44 13.15 -20.45
C ASN A 301 7.39 12.39 -21.26
N ILE A 302 6.62 13.13 -22.07
CA ILE A 302 5.63 12.55 -22.97
C ILE A 302 6.26 12.36 -24.34
N PRO A 303 6.61 11.14 -24.77
CA PRO A 303 7.02 10.88 -26.15
C PRO A 303 5.95 11.31 -27.14
N ALA A 304 6.38 11.89 -28.25
CA ALA A 304 5.47 12.46 -29.26
C ALA A 304 4.66 11.40 -30.02
N THR A 305 5.16 10.15 -30.08
CA THR A 305 4.55 9.06 -30.83
C THR A 305 4.48 7.77 -30.03
N ALA A 306 3.52 6.93 -30.38
CA ALA A 306 3.44 5.53 -29.94
C ALA A 306 3.50 4.62 -31.15
N ASN A 307 3.77 3.34 -30.97
CA ASN A 307 3.74 2.36 -32.03
C ASN A 307 2.57 1.38 -31.85
N ILE A 308 1.89 1.07 -32.95
CA ILE A 308 0.94 -0.04 -33.00
C ILE A 308 1.63 -1.19 -33.73
N LEU A 309 1.76 -2.29 -33.01
CA LEU A 309 2.49 -3.47 -33.46
C LEU A 309 1.49 -4.58 -33.80
N LYS A 310 1.58 -5.16 -34.99
CA LYS A 310 0.87 -6.38 -35.36
C LYS A 310 1.70 -7.58 -34.89
N VAL A 311 1.07 -8.52 -34.22
CA VAL A 311 1.67 -9.79 -33.85
C VAL A 311 1.53 -10.75 -35.03
N ASN A 312 2.63 -11.25 -35.57
CA ASN A 312 2.70 -12.17 -36.70
C ASN A 312 2.50 -13.63 -36.25
N VAL A 313 2.25 -14.51 -37.17
CA VAL A 313 2.03 -15.95 -36.92
C VAL A 313 3.23 -16.61 -36.25
N ASP A 314 4.44 -16.15 -36.57
CA ASP A 314 5.70 -16.62 -35.97
C ASP A 314 6.01 -16.01 -34.60
N GLY A 315 5.12 -15.18 -34.06
CA GLY A 315 5.27 -14.46 -32.76
C GLY A 315 6.10 -13.18 -32.86
N THR A 316 6.66 -12.85 -34.01
CA THR A 316 7.33 -11.57 -34.22
C THR A 316 6.32 -10.43 -34.26
N LYS A 317 6.79 -9.19 -34.06
CA LYS A 317 5.94 -8.00 -34.08
C LYS A 317 6.42 -7.02 -35.14
N THR A 318 5.47 -6.49 -35.92
CA THR A 318 5.75 -5.51 -36.97
C THR A 318 5.01 -4.21 -36.68
N VAL A 319 5.69 -3.08 -36.73
CA VAL A 319 5.07 -1.76 -36.62
C VAL A 319 4.18 -1.51 -37.84
N VAL A 320 2.88 -1.28 -37.61
CA VAL A 320 1.90 -1.03 -38.68
C VAL A 320 1.40 0.44 -38.67
N ALA A 321 1.59 1.14 -37.56
CA ALA A 321 1.28 2.56 -37.44
C ALA A 321 2.09 3.18 -36.31
N SER A 322 2.38 4.49 -36.44
CA SER A 322 3.05 5.28 -35.40
C SER A 322 2.25 6.57 -35.15
N PRO A 323 1.07 6.45 -34.48
CA PRO A 323 0.21 7.60 -34.22
C PRO A 323 0.87 8.59 -33.27
N ASN A 324 0.49 9.87 -33.43
CA ASN A 324 0.87 10.91 -32.49
C ASN A 324 0.20 10.70 -31.13
N VAL A 325 0.91 11.08 -30.07
CA VAL A 325 0.41 11.09 -28.71
C VAL A 325 -0.08 12.50 -28.38
N GLU A 326 -1.38 12.63 -28.23
CA GLU A 326 -2.02 13.91 -27.93
C GLU A 326 -2.15 14.09 -26.41
N LYS A 327 -1.50 15.13 -25.86
CA LYS A 327 -1.66 15.48 -24.45
C LYS A 327 -3.10 15.92 -24.20
N TRP A 328 -3.79 15.23 -23.30
CA TRP A 328 -5.15 15.60 -22.90
C TRP A 328 -5.16 16.58 -21.72
N GLY A 329 -4.33 16.37 -20.72
CA GLY A 329 -4.26 17.22 -19.53
C GLY A 329 -4.00 16.46 -18.24
N VAL A 330 -4.26 17.12 -17.11
CA VAL A 330 -4.11 16.57 -15.76
C VAL A 330 -5.49 16.32 -15.18
N TYR A 331 -5.66 15.16 -14.57
CA TYR A 331 -6.87 14.81 -13.83
C TYR A 331 -6.52 14.55 -12.38
N ASN A 332 -7.29 15.13 -11.46
CA ASN A 332 -7.09 15.06 -10.00
C ASN A 332 -5.66 15.41 -9.52
N ASN A 333 -4.95 16.29 -10.24
CA ASN A 333 -3.59 16.74 -9.90
C ASN A 333 -2.56 15.62 -9.66
N ARG A 334 -2.86 14.38 -10.08
CA ARG A 334 -2.06 13.22 -9.79
C ARG A 334 -1.21 12.77 -10.97
N TYR A 335 -1.85 12.62 -12.13
CA TYR A 335 -1.21 12.15 -13.36
C TYR A 335 -1.51 13.05 -14.53
N THR A 336 -0.62 13.01 -15.52
CA THR A 336 -0.87 13.57 -16.84
C THR A 336 -1.47 12.49 -17.73
N TYR A 337 -2.48 12.84 -18.51
CA TYR A 337 -3.14 11.92 -19.44
C TYR A 337 -2.88 12.33 -20.87
N ALA A 338 -2.70 11.35 -21.73
CA ALA A 338 -2.56 11.51 -23.17
C ALA A 338 -3.45 10.50 -23.90
N ARG A 339 -3.72 10.77 -25.17
CA ARG A 339 -4.51 9.92 -26.06
C ARG A 339 -3.68 9.45 -27.23
N ILE A 340 -3.92 8.22 -27.65
CA ILE A 340 -3.33 7.60 -28.83
C ILE A 340 -4.51 7.15 -29.70
N ASP A 341 -4.77 7.87 -30.79
CA ASP A 341 -5.80 7.49 -31.78
C ASP A 341 -5.15 6.61 -32.86
N PHE A 342 -5.54 5.34 -32.88
CA PHE A 342 -5.11 4.37 -33.89
C PHE A 342 -6.27 3.83 -34.74
N SER A 343 -7.30 4.65 -34.92
CA SER A 343 -8.48 4.32 -35.74
C SER A 343 -8.16 3.98 -37.20
N SER A 344 -7.00 4.42 -37.69
CA SER A 344 -6.48 4.07 -39.02
C SER A 344 -6.13 2.60 -39.19
N VAL A 345 -5.85 1.87 -38.10
CA VAL A 345 -5.55 0.43 -38.16
C VAL A 345 -6.87 -0.33 -38.25
N LYS A 346 -7.18 -0.85 -39.43
CA LYS A 346 -8.46 -1.52 -39.76
C LYS A 346 -8.31 -3.00 -40.09
N GLU A 347 -7.11 -3.45 -40.41
CA GLU A 347 -6.86 -4.84 -40.79
C GLU A 347 -7.15 -5.77 -39.62
N PRO A 348 -7.91 -6.85 -39.80
CA PRO A 348 -8.07 -7.88 -38.76
C PRO A 348 -6.75 -8.49 -38.34
N GLY A 349 -6.60 -8.76 -37.04
CA GLY A 349 -5.37 -9.33 -36.51
C GLY A 349 -5.22 -9.12 -35.02
N LEU A 350 -4.06 -9.52 -34.49
CA LEU A 350 -3.68 -9.35 -33.08
C LEU A 350 -2.67 -8.20 -32.96
N TYR A 351 -2.90 -7.29 -32.03
CA TYR A 351 -2.14 -6.05 -31.91
C TYR A 351 -1.68 -5.76 -30.49
N VAL A 352 -0.60 -4.98 -30.38
CA VAL A 352 -0.03 -4.45 -29.14
C VAL A 352 0.22 -2.96 -29.31
N ILE A 353 -0.06 -2.17 -28.32
CA ILE A 353 0.35 -0.75 -28.24
C ILE A 353 1.67 -0.67 -27.48
N GLU A 354 2.64 0.00 -28.07
CA GLU A 354 3.92 0.28 -27.46
C GLU A 354 4.08 1.79 -27.25
N TYR A 355 4.39 2.17 -26.02
CA TYR A 355 4.62 3.57 -25.64
C TYR A 355 5.69 3.65 -24.55
N ASN A 356 6.68 4.51 -24.78
CA ASN A 356 7.79 4.74 -23.82
C ASN A 356 8.40 3.44 -23.27
N GLY A 357 8.68 2.47 -24.16
CA GLY A 357 9.27 1.17 -23.82
C GLY A 357 8.32 0.19 -23.10
N ILE A 358 7.04 0.57 -22.91
CA ILE A 358 6.01 -0.29 -22.33
C ILE A 358 5.11 -0.83 -23.43
N GLN A 359 4.81 -2.11 -23.39
CA GLN A 359 3.86 -2.76 -24.30
C GLN A 359 2.62 -3.20 -23.52
N THR A 360 1.44 -3.07 -24.15
CA THR A 360 0.19 -3.63 -23.62
C THR A 360 0.16 -5.14 -23.76
N ASN A 361 -0.80 -5.79 -23.11
CA ASN A 361 -1.23 -7.11 -23.57
C ASN A 361 -1.76 -7.01 -24.99
N ALA A 362 -1.72 -8.13 -25.72
CA ALA A 362 -2.25 -8.18 -27.07
C ALA A 362 -3.79 -8.15 -27.06
N PHE A 363 -4.37 -7.50 -28.07
CA PHE A 363 -5.80 -7.40 -28.28
C PHE A 363 -6.17 -7.61 -29.77
N PRO A 364 -7.34 -8.20 -30.06
CA PRO A 364 -7.77 -8.41 -31.43
C PRO A 364 -8.40 -7.15 -32.06
N ILE A 365 -8.23 -6.99 -33.37
CA ILE A 365 -9.11 -6.22 -34.23
C ILE A 365 -9.83 -7.22 -35.13
N ASP A 366 -11.14 -7.35 -34.98
CA ASP A 366 -11.95 -8.27 -35.76
C ASP A 366 -13.40 -7.79 -35.83
N LYS A 367 -14.09 -8.14 -36.95
CA LYS A 367 -15.51 -7.75 -37.15
C LYS A 367 -16.46 -8.35 -36.11
N ASP A 368 -16.14 -9.55 -35.63
CA ASP A 368 -16.96 -10.34 -34.72
C ASP A 368 -16.44 -10.29 -33.27
N VAL A 369 -15.53 -9.35 -32.94
CA VAL A 369 -14.83 -9.27 -31.64
C VAL A 369 -15.77 -9.20 -30.43
N TYR A 370 -17.01 -8.75 -30.60
CA TYR A 370 -18.00 -8.64 -29.53
C TYR A 370 -19.09 -9.73 -29.60
N SER A 371 -19.09 -10.64 -30.58
CA SER A 371 -20.20 -11.53 -30.88
C SER A 371 -20.67 -12.41 -29.71
N ASP A 372 -19.73 -12.81 -28.83
CA ASP A 372 -20.01 -13.74 -27.72
C ASP A 372 -19.56 -13.22 -26.34
N LYS A 373 -19.10 -11.97 -26.24
CA LYS A 373 -18.51 -11.44 -24.99
C LYS A 373 -19.51 -11.17 -23.87
N TRP A 374 -20.79 -11.04 -24.21
CA TRP A 374 -21.85 -10.85 -23.24
C TRP A 374 -22.22 -12.13 -22.46
N HIS A 375 -21.96 -13.32 -23.01
CA HIS A 375 -22.26 -14.59 -22.36
C HIS A 375 -21.64 -14.71 -20.98
N ALA A 376 -20.34 -14.46 -20.86
CA ALA A 376 -19.64 -14.57 -19.59
C ALA A 376 -20.24 -13.68 -18.48
N SER A 377 -20.76 -12.51 -18.84
CA SER A 377 -21.40 -11.60 -17.88
C SER A 377 -22.82 -12.01 -17.51
N MET A 378 -23.55 -12.66 -18.42
CA MET A 378 -24.90 -13.14 -18.19
C MET A 378 -24.92 -14.45 -17.42
N ASP A 379 -23.98 -15.35 -17.73
CA ASP A 379 -23.92 -16.68 -17.12
C ASP A 379 -23.65 -16.61 -15.62
N VAL A 380 -22.87 -15.63 -15.16
CA VAL A 380 -22.65 -15.39 -13.72
C VAL A 380 -23.95 -15.04 -12.98
N SER A 381 -24.90 -14.40 -13.65
CA SER A 381 -26.18 -14.01 -13.04
C SER A 381 -27.22 -15.13 -13.05
N LEU A 382 -26.95 -16.22 -13.76
CA LEU A 382 -27.85 -17.36 -13.91
C LEU A 382 -27.42 -18.59 -13.07
N CYS A 383 -26.27 -18.53 -12.43
CA CYS A 383 -25.78 -19.50 -11.46
C CYS A 383 -26.11 -19.06 -10.04
#